data_2c8d5826b34c954525f1293f37f068fc
#
_entry.id   2c8d5826b34c954525f1293f37f068fc
#
_cell.length_a   1.000
_cell.length_b   1.000
_cell.length_c   1.000
_cell.angle_alpha   90.00
_cell.angle_beta   90.00
_cell.angle_gamma   90.00
#
_symmetry.space_group_name_H-M   'P 1'
#
loop_
_entity.id
_entity.type
_entity.pdbx_description
1 polymer ?
#
loop_
_entity_poly.entity_id
_entity_poly.type
_entity_poly.pdbx_seq_one_letter_code
_entity_poly.pdbx_strand_id
1 'polypeptide(L)'
;MIDWTEELFTQIAASSRVALSYPGIDGYPVVLPLPFTFDRDKLCFILPIPSQRPAPASEEQVSLTLLRYDEQSKGERYVLFYGHLTETGNEWIFTPSRRVLPQLRSR
;
A
#
# COMPACT_ATOMS: atom_id res chain seq x y z
N MET A 1 -15.47 2.42 3.39
CA MET A 1 -15.31 2.92 2.00
C MET A 1 -14.26 4.02 1.96
N ILE A 2 -13.43 3.98 0.94
CA ILE A 2 -12.37 4.98 0.80
C ILE A 2 -12.94 6.22 0.13
N ASP A 3 -12.61 7.38 0.70
CA ASP A 3 -12.97 8.66 0.11
C ASP A 3 -11.85 9.08 -0.86
N TRP A 4 -12.08 8.89 -2.15
CA TRP A 4 -11.10 9.18 -3.19
C TRP A 4 -11.18 10.65 -3.57
N THR A 5 -10.33 11.45 -2.95
CA THR A 5 -10.26 12.89 -3.18
C THR A 5 -9.11 13.23 -4.11
N GLU A 6 -9.14 14.42 -4.69
CA GLU A 6 -8.02 14.91 -5.49
C GLU A 6 -6.75 15.02 -4.66
N GLU A 7 -6.87 15.37 -3.39
CA GLU A 7 -5.72 15.41 -2.49
C GLU A 7 -5.08 14.04 -2.36
N LEU A 8 -5.90 12.97 -2.22
CA LEU A 8 -5.38 11.61 -2.11
C LEU A 8 -4.69 11.20 -3.41
N PHE A 9 -5.29 11.49 -4.57
CA PHE A 9 -4.65 11.19 -5.85
C PHE A 9 -3.32 11.93 -6.01
N THR A 10 -3.25 13.17 -5.54
CA THR A 10 -2.01 13.95 -5.56
C THR A 10 -0.94 13.30 -4.69
N GLN A 11 -1.32 12.81 -3.51
CA GLN A 11 -0.38 12.12 -2.62
C GLN A 11 0.12 10.82 -3.25
N ILE A 12 -0.76 10.08 -3.91
CA ILE A 12 -0.35 8.86 -4.61
C ILE A 12 0.64 9.19 -5.73
N ALA A 13 0.34 10.21 -6.52
CA ALA A 13 1.21 10.61 -7.62
C ALA A 13 2.57 11.12 -7.14
N ALA A 14 2.63 11.69 -5.94
CA ALA A 14 3.86 12.19 -5.37
C ALA A 14 4.72 11.09 -4.74
N SER A 15 4.18 9.88 -4.57
CA SER A 15 4.88 8.78 -3.96
C SER A 15 5.65 7.98 -5.01
N SER A 16 6.87 7.59 -4.69
CA SER A 16 7.71 6.84 -5.64
C SER A 16 7.69 5.34 -5.37
N ARG A 17 7.40 4.94 -4.16
CA ARG A 17 7.38 3.55 -3.75
C ARG A 17 6.29 3.32 -2.73
N VAL A 18 5.95 2.05 -2.56
CA VAL A 18 5.04 1.61 -1.50
C VAL A 18 5.74 0.58 -0.64
N ALA A 19 5.30 0.46 0.60
CA ALA A 19 5.66 -0.67 1.45
C ALA A 19 4.44 -1.59 1.49
N LEU A 20 4.58 -2.75 0.89
CA LEU A 20 3.56 -3.79 0.93
C LEU A 20 3.85 -4.68 2.12
N SER A 21 2.86 -4.91 2.97
CA SER A 21 3.04 -5.74 4.16
C SER A 21 1.94 -6.78 4.26
N TYR A 22 2.36 -8.00 4.59
CA TYR A 22 1.43 -9.10 4.79
C TYR A 22 2.03 -10.08 5.80
N PRO A 23 1.19 -10.87 6.49
CA PRO A 23 1.73 -11.90 7.38
C PRO A 23 2.29 -13.06 6.56
N GLY A 24 3.49 -13.49 6.91
CA GLY A 24 4.11 -14.66 6.32
C GLY A 24 3.58 -15.95 6.92
N ILE A 25 3.84 -17.07 6.25
CA ILE A 25 3.38 -18.38 6.71
C ILE A 25 4.04 -18.79 8.03
N ASP A 26 5.18 -18.18 8.36
CA ASP A 26 5.88 -18.43 9.62
C ASP A 26 5.37 -17.56 10.77
N GLY A 27 4.35 -16.74 10.53
CA GLY A 27 3.77 -15.86 11.53
C GLY A 27 4.45 -14.51 11.67
N TYR A 28 5.55 -14.28 10.96
CA TYR A 28 6.24 -13.00 11.00
C TYR A 28 5.75 -12.09 9.87
N PRO A 29 5.68 -10.78 10.11
CA PRO A 29 5.28 -9.85 9.05
C PRO A 29 6.35 -9.74 7.98
N VAL A 30 5.92 -9.67 6.74
CA VAL A 30 6.77 -9.40 5.59
C VAL A 30 6.52 -7.96 5.17
N VAL A 31 7.58 -7.20 4.90
CA VAL A 31 7.48 -5.83 4.40
C VAL A 31 8.35 -5.71 3.16
N LEU A 32 7.75 -5.35 2.05
CA LEU A 32 8.44 -5.25 0.77
C LEU A 32 8.31 -3.82 0.22
N PRO A 33 9.41 -3.06 0.12
CA PRO A 33 9.36 -1.79 -0.58
C PRO A 33 9.40 -2.04 -2.08
N LEU A 34 8.38 -1.55 -2.78
CA LEU A 34 8.19 -1.83 -4.21
C LEU A 34 7.86 -0.55 -4.98
N PRO A 35 8.31 -0.45 -6.23
CA PRO A 35 7.75 0.53 -7.13
C PRO A 35 6.32 0.16 -7.46
N PHE A 36 5.55 1.12 -7.95
CA PHE A 36 4.14 0.87 -8.24
C PHE A 36 3.66 1.73 -9.39
N THR A 37 2.55 1.30 -9.99
CA THR A 37 1.74 2.11 -10.88
C THR A 37 0.33 2.13 -10.30
N PHE A 38 -0.30 3.28 -10.29
CA PHE A 38 -1.67 3.40 -9.81
C PHE A 38 -2.63 3.54 -10.99
N ASP A 39 -3.62 2.65 -11.06
CA ASP A 39 -4.67 2.71 -12.05
C ASP A 39 -5.85 3.48 -11.45
N ARG A 40 -6.01 4.72 -11.89
CA ARG A 40 -7.03 5.60 -11.35
C ARG A 40 -8.45 5.17 -11.73
N ASP A 41 -8.59 4.52 -12.89
CA ASP A 41 -9.90 4.07 -13.33
C ASP A 41 -10.40 2.88 -12.52
N LYS A 42 -9.49 1.97 -12.18
CA LYS A 42 -9.83 0.77 -11.40
C LYS A 42 -9.57 0.95 -9.93
N LEU A 43 -8.94 2.04 -9.52
CA LEU A 43 -8.59 2.37 -8.14
C LEU A 43 -7.79 1.24 -7.49
N CYS A 44 -6.75 0.82 -8.17
CA CYS A 44 -5.87 -0.24 -7.68
C CYS A 44 -4.40 0.09 -7.95
N PHE A 45 -3.53 -0.60 -7.21
CA PHE A 45 -2.08 -0.45 -7.34
C PHE A 45 -1.53 -1.68 -8.05
N ILE A 46 -0.70 -1.46 -9.04
CA ILE A 46 -0.05 -2.51 -9.81
C ILE A 46 1.40 -2.59 -9.36
N LEU A 47 1.82 -3.75 -8.89
CA LEU A 47 3.12 -3.95 -8.27
C LEU A 47 3.86 -5.06 -8.98
N PRO A 48 5.19 -4.93 -9.17
CA PRO A 48 5.97 -6.06 -9.66
C PRO A 48 6.09 -7.12 -8.58
N ILE A 49 6.08 -8.38 -8.99
CA ILE A 49 6.26 -9.48 -8.04
C ILE A 49 7.76 -9.72 -7.90
N PRO A 50 8.32 -9.59 -6.68
CA PRO A 50 9.74 -9.91 -6.49
C PRO A 50 10.03 -11.37 -6.78
N SER A 51 11.18 -11.65 -7.36
CA SER A 51 11.57 -13.02 -7.70
C SER A 51 11.77 -13.88 -6.47
N GLN A 52 12.20 -13.27 -5.37
CA GLN A 52 12.37 -13.95 -4.10
C GLN A 52 11.51 -13.24 -3.07
N ARG A 53 10.52 -13.94 -2.56
CA ARG A 53 9.61 -13.39 -1.58
C ARG A 53 9.09 -14.49 -0.68
N PRO A 54 8.89 -14.20 0.60
CA PRO A 54 8.18 -15.15 1.47
C PRO A 54 6.72 -15.27 1.03
N ALA A 55 6.18 -16.48 1.16
CA ALA A 55 4.79 -16.72 0.80
C ALA A 55 3.86 -16.05 1.82
N PRO A 56 2.76 -15.44 1.36
CA PRO A 56 1.80 -14.86 2.27
C PRO A 56 0.94 -15.94 2.92
N ALA A 57 0.61 -15.73 4.21
CA ALA A 57 -0.32 -16.60 4.91
C ALA A 57 -1.76 -16.34 4.47
N SER A 58 -2.05 -15.10 4.03
CA SER A 58 -3.38 -14.72 3.58
C SER A 58 -3.24 -13.60 2.55
N GLU A 59 -4.03 -13.67 1.49
CA GLU A 59 -4.08 -12.60 0.49
C GLU A 59 -5.05 -11.49 0.89
N GLU A 60 -5.77 -11.67 1.99
CA GLU A 60 -6.76 -10.72 2.47
C GLU A 60 -6.25 -9.79 3.56
N GLN A 61 -5.16 -10.15 4.24
CA GLN A 61 -4.60 -9.35 5.33
C GLN A 61 -3.37 -8.59 4.85
N VAL A 62 -3.58 -7.74 3.86
CA VAL A 62 -2.50 -7.02 3.22
C VAL A 62 -2.68 -5.54 3.46
N SER A 63 -1.58 -4.87 3.76
CA SER A 63 -1.55 -3.42 3.87
C SER A 63 -0.55 -2.83 2.90
N LEU A 64 -0.81 -1.60 2.49
CA LEU A 64 0.04 -0.88 1.56
C LEU A 64 0.19 0.55 2.08
N THR A 65 1.44 0.95 2.31
CA THR A 65 1.77 2.29 2.79
C THR A 65 2.51 3.03 1.69
N LEU A 66 2.06 4.25 1.38
CA LEU A 66 2.77 5.09 0.43
C LEU A 66 4.05 5.59 1.09
N LEU A 67 5.18 5.38 0.40
CA LEU A 67 6.47 5.87 0.85
C LEU A 67 6.76 7.16 0.11
N ARG A 68 6.68 8.24 0.84
CA ARG A 68 6.89 9.56 0.30
C ARG A 68 8.10 10.16 0.98
N TYR A 69 9.09 10.48 0.17
CA TYR A 69 10.24 11.20 0.66
C TYR A 69 10.10 12.66 0.24
N ASP A 70 9.69 13.48 1.18
CA ASP A 70 9.50 14.89 0.96
C ASP A 70 10.00 15.64 2.19
N GLU A 71 11.02 16.44 1.99
CA GLU A 71 11.62 17.21 3.07
C GLU A 71 10.64 18.20 3.69
N GLN A 72 9.63 18.61 2.94
CA GLN A 72 8.65 19.57 3.42
C GLN A 72 7.54 18.95 4.24
N SER A 73 7.32 17.65 4.12
CA SER A 73 6.20 17.00 4.82
C SER A 73 6.53 16.58 6.24
N LYS A 74 7.78 16.61 6.64
CA LYS A 74 8.26 16.36 8.01
C LYS A 74 7.70 15.11 8.68
N GLY A 75 7.37 14.11 7.88
CA GLY A 75 7.11 12.77 8.37
C GLY A 75 5.85 12.56 9.19
N GLU A 76 4.97 13.52 9.28
CA GLU A 76 3.80 13.40 10.14
C GLU A 76 2.58 12.83 9.47
N ARG A 77 2.59 12.71 8.14
CA ARG A 77 1.44 12.18 7.40
C ARG A 77 1.86 10.99 6.58
N TYR A 78 1.12 9.92 6.75
CA TYR A 78 1.28 8.73 5.93
C TYR A 78 -0.07 8.35 5.34
N VAL A 79 -0.02 7.61 4.24
CA VAL A 79 -1.23 7.05 3.66
C VAL A 79 -1.08 5.53 3.72
N LEU A 80 -2.00 4.91 4.42
CA LEU A 80 -2.00 3.47 4.64
C LEU A 80 -3.35 2.91 4.23
N PHE A 81 -3.31 1.89 3.40
CA PHE A 81 -4.52 1.17 2.99
C PHE A 81 -4.47 -0.26 3.49
N TYR A 82 -5.62 -0.78 3.88
CA TYR A 82 -5.84 -2.21 3.97
C TYR A 82 -6.59 -2.66 2.73
N GLY A 83 -6.29 -3.84 2.26
CA GLY A 83 -6.93 -4.37 1.09
C GLY A 83 -6.54 -5.81 0.84
N HIS A 84 -6.72 -6.23 -0.38
CA HIS A 84 -6.37 -7.58 -0.77
C HIS A 84 -5.50 -7.58 -2.01
N LEU A 85 -4.75 -8.66 -2.15
CA LEU A 85 -3.76 -8.82 -3.19
C LEU A 85 -4.21 -9.92 -4.14
N THR A 86 -4.12 -9.65 -5.42
CA THR A 86 -4.42 -10.63 -6.46
C THR A 86 -3.20 -10.76 -7.35
N GLU A 87 -2.83 -11.97 -7.69
CA GLU A 87 -1.71 -12.22 -8.57
C GLU A 87 -2.24 -12.45 -9.99
N THR A 88 -1.75 -11.67 -10.95
CA THR A 88 -2.12 -11.82 -12.36
C THR A 88 -0.85 -11.84 -13.20
N GLY A 89 -0.58 -12.98 -13.86
CA GLY A 89 0.64 -13.12 -14.64
C GLY A 89 1.87 -12.90 -13.76
N ASN A 90 2.63 -11.85 -14.05
CA ASN A 90 3.83 -11.50 -13.30
C ASN A 90 3.66 -10.23 -12.46
N GLU A 91 2.42 -9.84 -12.19
CA GLU A 91 2.13 -8.64 -11.42
C GLU A 91 1.19 -8.94 -10.27
N TRP A 92 1.34 -8.17 -9.20
CA TRP A 92 0.38 -8.12 -8.10
C TRP A 92 -0.54 -6.94 -8.30
N ILE A 93 -1.84 -7.17 -8.09
CA ILE A 93 -2.83 -6.10 -8.06
C ILE A 93 -3.30 -5.95 -6.62
N PHE A 94 -3.02 -4.81 -6.03
CA PHE A 94 -3.51 -4.50 -4.69
C PHE A 94 -4.76 -3.65 -4.83
N THR A 95 -5.88 -4.18 -4.33
CA THR A 95 -7.15 -3.46 -4.34
C THR A 95 -7.43 -2.97 -2.93
N PRO A 96 -7.32 -1.65 -2.69
CA PRO A 96 -7.58 -1.13 -1.35
C PRO A 96 -9.07 -1.20 -1.03
N SER A 97 -9.36 -1.61 0.19
CA SER A 97 -10.73 -1.69 0.69
C SER A 97 -11.00 -0.64 1.75
N ARG A 98 -9.96 -0.18 2.44
CA ARG A 98 -10.11 0.77 3.54
C ARG A 98 -8.84 1.59 3.69
N ARG A 99 -9.00 2.89 3.92
CA ARG A 99 -7.89 3.76 4.28
C ARG A 99 -7.84 3.89 5.80
N VAL A 100 -6.66 3.72 6.36
CA VAL A 100 -6.46 3.91 7.78
C VAL A 100 -6.11 5.37 8.01
N LEU A 101 -6.94 6.06 8.76
CA LEU A 101 -6.69 7.47 9.08
C LEU A 101 -5.91 7.55 10.38
N PRO A 102 -4.92 8.44 10.46
CA PRO A 102 -4.21 8.61 11.71
C PRO A 102 -5.15 9.11 12.78
N GLN A 103 -5.08 8.48 13.96
CA GLN A 103 -5.88 8.92 15.10
C GLN A 103 -5.12 9.99 15.84
N LEU A 104 -5.77 11.13 16.01
CA LEU A 104 -5.22 12.19 16.83
C LEU A 104 -5.51 11.83 18.28
N ARG A 105 -4.46 11.64 19.06
CA ARG A 105 -4.64 11.45 20.49
C ARG A 105 -4.90 12.79 21.14
N SER A 106 -6.09 12.94 21.68
CA SER A 106 -6.36 14.10 22.52
C SER A 106 -5.87 13.82 23.94
N ARG A 107 -5.27 14.79 24.52
CA ARG A 107 -4.88 14.72 25.90
C ARG A 107 -5.39 15.93 26.63
#